data_a425ffe363bfad4906963ef0bc9ff583
#
_entry.id   a425ffe363bfad4906963ef0bc9ff583
#
_cell.length_a   1.000
_cell.length_b   1.000
_cell.length_c   1.000
_cell.angle_alpha   90.00
_cell.angle_beta   90.00
_cell.angle_gamma   90.00
#
_symmetry.space_group_name_H-M   'P 1'
#
loop_
_entity.id
_entity.type
_entity.pdbx_description
1 polymer ?
#
loop_
_entity_poly.entity_id
_entity_poly.type
_entity_poly.pdbx_seq_one_letter_code
_entity_poly.pdbx_strand_id
1 'polypeptide(L)'
;MKRALIVLIVLLAATGAFAQVDFAAFESGFESFAQDLSNGLPFNSSTGLNWSPAYIGQFPHFGIGLTVGATTIPYAAMSEVFTALGISLPSELNFISKYGIPIPAYTIDARLGGFFLPFDIGLKFGYLPPGVLQGQSFTADYFLIGGDIRYALLKDHGFVPAISVGLGYNYIKGGIGVPGLLSGPIQIADFVDPRDNSKHTLELSNPSLGMQWSASVLELKAQISKKILFFTPYLGAAVSYSFGAEAGGGLTASLLYDGATPSASQLALINQAYGGTVNITDQSITVLKNSDPGFDYRAFGGLSFDIFFVYLDIGAAYDFATSALGASVNLRIAL
;
A
#
# COMPACT_ATOMS: atom_id res chain seq x y z
N MET A 1 1.32 10.83 -13.09
CA MET A 1 1.26 9.38 -12.94
C MET A 1 2.54 8.68 -13.37
N LYS A 2 3.05 8.79 -14.61
CA LYS A 2 4.33 8.15 -15.01
C LYS A 2 5.51 8.49 -14.09
N ARG A 3 5.62 9.72 -13.58
CA ARG A 3 6.74 10.15 -12.72
C ARG A 3 6.66 9.62 -11.29
N ALA A 4 5.48 9.50 -10.67
CA ALA A 4 5.33 8.94 -9.33
C ALA A 4 5.54 7.41 -9.31
N LEU A 5 5.13 6.74 -10.37
CA LEU A 5 5.37 5.31 -10.56
C LEU A 5 6.87 5.04 -10.88
N ILE A 6 7.51 5.92 -11.66
CA ILE A 6 8.96 5.91 -11.94
C ILE A 6 9.77 6.08 -10.65
N VAL A 7 9.26 6.82 -9.68
CA VAL A 7 9.93 7.04 -8.39
C VAL A 7 10.08 5.76 -7.59
N LEU A 8 9.07 4.91 -7.56
CA LEU A 8 9.16 3.59 -6.93
C LEU A 8 10.14 2.66 -7.68
N ILE A 9 10.25 2.82 -9.00
CA ILE A 9 11.10 2.01 -9.88
C ILE A 9 12.56 2.44 -9.82
N VAL A 10 12.84 3.75 -9.74
CA VAL A 10 14.22 4.29 -9.66
C VAL A 10 14.89 3.92 -8.33
N LEU A 11 14.11 3.69 -7.26
CA LEU A 11 14.60 3.16 -5.99
C LEU A 11 15.34 1.81 -6.13
N LEU A 12 15.08 1.07 -7.18
CA LEU A 12 15.54 -0.30 -7.38
C LEU A 12 16.61 -0.45 -8.48
N ALA A 13 16.96 0.63 -9.16
CA ALA A 13 17.92 0.61 -10.27
C ALA A 13 19.30 1.18 -9.94
N ALA A 14 19.64 1.37 -8.65
CA ALA A 14 20.94 1.87 -8.25
C ALA A 14 22.03 0.78 -8.44
N THR A 15 22.77 0.86 -9.54
CA THR A 15 23.97 0.03 -9.76
C THR A 15 25.11 0.51 -8.86
N GLY A 16 25.25 -0.10 -7.70
CA GLY A 16 26.38 0.11 -6.78
C GLY A 16 27.21 -1.16 -6.64
N ALA A 17 28.52 -1.02 -6.44
CA ALA A 17 29.39 -2.13 -6.09
C ALA A 17 28.90 -2.72 -4.74
N PHE A 18 28.41 -3.96 -4.76
CA PHE A 18 27.81 -4.58 -3.59
C PHE A 18 28.88 -4.94 -2.56
N ALA A 19 28.79 -4.31 -1.39
CA ALA A 19 29.26 -4.87 -0.16
C ALA A 19 28.47 -6.16 0.14
N GLN A 20 29.05 -7.07 0.88
CA GLN A 20 28.37 -8.29 1.33
C GLN A 20 27.00 -7.94 1.89
N VAL A 21 25.91 -8.55 1.34
CA VAL A 21 24.53 -8.29 1.79
C VAL A 21 24.37 -8.82 3.22
N ASP A 22 23.92 -7.99 4.12
CA ASP A 22 23.56 -8.41 5.48
C ASP A 22 22.13 -8.97 5.49
N PHE A 23 22.01 -10.29 5.34
CA PHE A 23 20.73 -10.97 5.29
C PHE A 23 19.93 -10.85 6.58
N ALA A 24 20.57 -10.83 7.75
CA ALA A 24 19.89 -10.68 9.02
C ALA A 24 19.29 -9.28 9.15
N ALA A 25 20.04 -8.25 8.75
CA ALA A 25 19.55 -6.88 8.70
C ALA A 25 18.47 -6.71 7.63
N PHE A 26 18.59 -7.37 6.47
CA PHE A 26 17.54 -7.38 5.44
C PHE A 26 16.24 -8.00 5.96
N GLU A 27 16.30 -9.19 6.57
CA GLU A 27 15.12 -9.88 7.11
C GLU A 27 14.44 -9.03 8.17
N SER A 28 15.18 -8.49 9.14
CA SER A 28 14.64 -7.63 10.20
C SER A 28 14.00 -6.35 9.64
N GLY A 29 14.68 -5.67 8.71
CA GLY A 29 14.15 -4.45 8.08
C GLY A 29 12.92 -4.75 7.23
N PHE A 30 12.93 -5.87 6.50
CA PHE A 30 11.78 -6.29 5.69
C PHE A 30 10.58 -6.69 6.55
N GLU A 31 10.81 -7.35 7.68
CA GLU A 31 9.78 -7.65 8.68
C GLU A 31 9.13 -6.37 9.23
N SER A 32 9.96 -5.39 9.61
CA SER A 32 9.48 -4.09 10.10
C SER A 32 8.68 -3.36 9.03
N PHE A 33 9.14 -3.39 7.78
CA PHE A 33 8.40 -2.78 6.67
C PHE A 33 7.08 -3.50 6.37
N ALA A 34 7.04 -4.83 6.38
CA ALA A 34 5.81 -5.59 6.23
C ALA A 34 4.81 -5.29 7.35
N GLN A 35 5.29 -5.10 8.58
CA GLN A 35 4.47 -4.68 9.71
C GLN A 35 3.89 -3.27 9.50
N ASP A 36 4.73 -2.30 9.10
CA ASP A 36 4.29 -0.94 8.82
C ASP A 36 3.27 -0.90 7.67
N LEU A 37 3.50 -1.70 6.60
CA LEU A 37 2.57 -1.84 5.50
C LEU A 37 1.23 -2.40 5.99
N SER A 38 1.24 -3.50 6.74
CA SER A 38 0.00 -4.11 7.25
C SER A 38 -0.79 -3.15 8.14
N ASN A 39 -0.11 -2.36 8.97
CA ASN A 39 -0.73 -1.33 9.81
C ASN A 39 -1.32 -0.17 8.99
N GLY A 40 -0.75 0.16 7.84
CA GLY A 40 -1.23 1.22 6.94
C GLY A 40 -2.36 0.81 5.99
N LEU A 41 -2.65 -0.50 5.83
CA LEU A 41 -3.69 -0.97 4.91
C LEU A 41 -5.10 -0.49 5.24
N PRO A 42 -5.55 -0.41 6.51
CA PRO A 42 -6.84 0.16 6.85
C PRO A 42 -6.99 1.57 6.31
N PHE A 43 -5.98 2.41 6.48
CA PHE A 43 -5.95 3.77 5.95
C PHE A 43 -5.96 3.79 4.42
N ASN A 44 -5.15 2.97 3.74
CA ASN A 44 -5.13 2.89 2.29
C ASN A 44 -6.48 2.41 1.72
N SER A 45 -7.13 1.45 2.37
CA SER A 45 -8.43 0.93 1.97
C SER A 45 -9.55 1.97 2.03
N SER A 46 -9.37 3.05 2.78
CA SER A 46 -10.34 4.14 2.93
C SER A 46 -10.42 5.08 1.71
N THR A 47 -9.54 4.91 0.72
CA THR A 47 -9.59 5.67 -0.54
C THR A 47 -10.93 5.41 -1.26
N GLY A 48 -11.54 6.47 -1.78
CA GLY A 48 -12.87 6.44 -2.40
C GLY A 48 -14.02 6.64 -1.41
N LEU A 49 -15.19 6.99 -1.94
CA LEU A 49 -16.42 7.28 -1.19
C LEU A 49 -16.32 8.42 -0.14
N ASN A 50 -15.25 9.22 -0.16
CA ASN A 50 -15.10 10.41 0.68
C ASN A 50 -15.66 11.66 -0.05
N TRP A 51 -16.90 11.57 -0.52
CA TRP A 51 -17.56 12.65 -1.22
C TRP A 51 -17.86 13.83 -0.28
N SER A 52 -17.53 15.01 -0.73
CA SER A 52 -17.60 16.23 0.08
C SER A 52 -18.98 16.57 0.65
N PRO A 53 -20.09 16.44 -0.07
CA PRO A 53 -21.38 16.76 0.51
C PRO A 53 -21.73 15.77 1.61
N ALA A 54 -21.84 16.27 2.84
CA ALA A 54 -22.46 15.52 3.93
C ALA A 54 -23.99 15.48 3.79
N TYR A 55 -24.56 16.38 2.96
CA TYR A 55 -25.98 16.41 2.64
C TYR A 55 -26.33 15.30 1.66
N ILE A 56 -27.42 14.61 1.94
CA ILE A 56 -28.04 13.60 1.07
C ILE A 56 -29.31 14.19 0.49
N GLY A 57 -29.37 14.34 -0.83
CA GLY A 57 -30.48 14.89 -1.57
C GLY A 57 -31.73 14.01 -1.49
N GLN A 58 -32.82 14.53 -2.07
CA GLN A 58 -34.02 13.72 -2.33
C GLN A 58 -33.79 12.85 -3.56
N PHE A 59 -34.57 11.77 -3.69
CA PHE A 59 -34.51 10.90 -4.85
C PHE A 59 -34.86 11.64 -6.15
N PRO A 60 -34.14 11.41 -7.26
CA PRO A 60 -32.96 10.55 -7.39
C PRO A 60 -31.66 11.24 -6.90
N HIS A 61 -31.10 10.78 -5.80
CA HIS A 61 -29.75 11.16 -5.39
C HIS A 61 -28.78 10.08 -5.89
N PHE A 62 -28.16 10.32 -7.02
CA PHE A 62 -27.28 9.37 -7.69
C PHE A 62 -25.99 10.06 -8.14
N GLY A 63 -24.90 9.34 -8.08
CA GLY A 63 -23.64 9.78 -8.64
C GLY A 63 -22.68 8.64 -8.91
N ILE A 64 -21.76 8.91 -9.83
CA ILE A 64 -20.63 8.03 -10.14
C ILE A 64 -19.37 8.88 -10.24
N GLY A 65 -18.25 8.37 -9.73
CA GLY A 65 -16.98 9.07 -9.69
C GLY A 65 -15.78 8.16 -9.90
N LEU A 66 -14.66 8.79 -10.17
CA LEU A 66 -13.33 8.19 -10.21
C LEU A 66 -12.47 8.88 -9.17
N THR A 67 -11.98 8.12 -8.20
CA THR A 67 -11.02 8.58 -7.20
C THR A 67 -9.63 8.06 -7.53
N VAL A 68 -8.64 8.93 -7.46
CA VAL A 68 -7.22 8.58 -7.49
C VAL A 68 -6.56 9.23 -6.29
N GLY A 69 -5.78 8.46 -5.55
CA GLY A 69 -5.12 8.95 -4.34
C GLY A 69 -3.89 8.14 -4.00
N ALA A 70 -3.29 8.50 -2.89
CA ALA A 70 -2.22 7.75 -2.26
C ALA A 70 -2.25 7.97 -0.74
N THR A 71 -1.83 6.96 -0.01
CA THR A 71 -1.50 7.06 1.42
C THR A 71 -0.03 6.72 1.60
N THR A 72 0.60 7.23 2.65
CA THR A 72 2.03 6.97 2.89
C THR A 72 2.24 5.88 3.93
N ILE A 73 3.37 5.18 3.82
CA ILE A 73 3.90 4.27 4.85
C ILE A 73 5.21 4.87 5.35
N PRO A 74 5.53 4.77 6.66
CA PRO A 74 6.79 5.27 7.20
C PRO A 74 8.01 4.73 6.43
N TYR A 75 8.97 5.61 6.17
CA TYR A 75 10.18 5.24 5.41
C TYR A 75 11.20 4.48 6.25
N ALA A 76 11.15 4.60 7.58
CA ALA A 76 12.20 4.12 8.48
C ALA A 76 12.56 2.64 8.26
N ALA A 77 11.58 1.74 8.27
CA ALA A 77 11.81 0.31 8.06
C ALA A 77 12.36 -0.01 6.66
N MET A 78 11.86 0.69 5.62
CA MET A 78 12.39 0.51 4.26
C MET A 78 13.84 1.01 4.14
N SER A 79 14.23 2.03 4.91
CA SER A 79 15.63 2.50 4.91
C SER A 79 16.60 1.44 5.44
N GLU A 80 16.18 0.61 6.38
CA GLU A 80 16.96 -0.54 6.87
C GLU A 80 17.14 -1.59 5.78
N VAL A 81 16.06 -1.91 5.04
CA VAL A 81 16.11 -2.82 3.88
C VAL A 81 17.10 -2.31 2.82
N PHE A 82 17.02 -1.01 2.47
CA PHE A 82 17.94 -0.43 1.49
C PHE A 82 19.40 -0.45 1.98
N THR A 83 19.62 -0.14 3.24
CA THR A 83 20.97 -0.18 3.83
C THR A 83 21.53 -1.60 3.82
N ALA A 84 20.74 -2.61 4.19
CA ALA A 84 21.13 -4.01 4.17
C ALA A 84 21.48 -4.52 2.75
N LEU A 85 20.79 -3.97 1.73
CA LEU A 85 21.07 -4.25 0.32
C LEU A 85 22.17 -3.37 -0.29
N GLY A 86 22.76 -2.43 0.47
CA GLY A 86 23.76 -1.48 -0.03
C GLY A 86 23.18 -0.43 -1.01
N ILE A 87 21.87 -0.21 -0.98
CA ILE A 87 21.18 0.74 -1.87
C ILE A 87 21.08 2.11 -1.20
N SER A 88 21.54 3.15 -1.88
CA SER A 88 21.37 4.54 -1.44
C SER A 88 20.20 5.20 -2.14
N LEU A 89 19.35 5.91 -1.38
CA LEU A 89 18.24 6.67 -1.94
C LEU A 89 18.76 7.84 -2.78
N PRO A 90 18.39 7.97 -4.06
CA PRO A 90 18.72 9.13 -4.88
C PRO A 90 18.19 10.43 -4.27
N SER A 91 18.94 11.53 -4.44
CA SER A 91 18.57 12.83 -3.85
C SER A 91 17.20 13.36 -4.28
N GLU A 92 16.76 13.00 -5.49
CA GLU A 92 15.46 13.35 -6.05
C GLU A 92 14.30 12.74 -5.26
N LEU A 93 14.57 11.69 -4.47
CA LEU A 93 13.61 10.95 -3.68
C LEU A 93 13.65 11.30 -2.17
N ASN A 94 14.41 12.31 -1.79
CA ASN A 94 14.49 12.77 -0.39
C ASN A 94 13.13 13.13 0.23
N PHE A 95 12.11 13.44 -0.58
CA PHE A 95 10.76 13.65 -0.08
C PHE A 95 10.16 12.38 0.56
N ILE A 96 10.57 11.16 0.13
CA ILE A 96 10.12 9.89 0.69
C ILE A 96 10.60 9.74 2.13
N SER A 97 11.82 10.15 2.44
CA SER A 97 12.35 10.12 3.81
C SER A 97 11.57 11.02 4.76
N LYS A 98 10.96 12.09 4.23
CA LYS A 98 10.19 13.06 5.01
C LYS A 98 8.70 12.74 5.12
N TYR A 99 8.09 12.26 4.05
CA TYR A 99 6.64 12.08 3.95
C TYR A 99 6.20 10.61 3.92
N GLY A 100 7.14 9.68 3.82
CA GLY A 100 6.88 8.26 3.67
C GLY A 100 6.75 7.80 2.22
N ILE A 101 6.63 6.49 2.05
CA ILE A 101 6.50 5.82 0.75
C ILE A 101 5.03 5.87 0.32
N PRO A 102 4.70 6.49 -0.83
CA PRO A 102 3.32 6.58 -1.28
C PRO A 102 2.82 5.23 -1.83
N ILE A 103 1.76 4.72 -1.26
CA ILE A 103 1.00 3.57 -1.76
C ILE A 103 -0.20 4.12 -2.53
N PRO A 104 -0.22 3.99 -3.85
CA PRO A 104 -1.31 4.50 -4.66
C PRO A 104 -2.58 3.65 -4.47
N ALA A 105 -3.72 4.31 -4.58
CA ALA A 105 -5.03 3.68 -4.64
C ALA A 105 -5.92 4.43 -5.65
N TYR A 106 -6.81 3.70 -6.30
CA TYR A 106 -7.82 4.30 -7.16
C TYR A 106 -9.11 3.47 -7.12
N THR A 107 -10.24 4.14 -7.28
CA THR A 107 -11.55 3.49 -7.29
C THR A 107 -12.50 4.17 -8.27
N ILE A 108 -13.41 3.38 -8.81
CA ILE A 108 -14.66 3.88 -9.37
C ILE A 108 -15.68 3.79 -8.24
N ASP A 109 -16.34 4.89 -7.96
CA ASP A 109 -17.29 5.02 -6.85
C ASP A 109 -18.69 5.31 -7.40
N ALA A 110 -19.71 4.75 -6.78
CA ALA A 110 -21.10 5.10 -7.07
C ALA A 110 -21.89 5.28 -5.76
N ARG A 111 -22.81 6.21 -5.75
CA ARG A 111 -23.78 6.40 -4.64
C ARG A 111 -25.19 6.50 -5.15
N LEU A 112 -26.10 5.93 -4.39
CA LEU A 112 -27.54 6.00 -4.64
C LEU A 112 -28.28 6.20 -3.31
N GLY A 113 -29.21 7.14 -3.27
CA GLY A 113 -29.94 7.42 -2.03
C GLY A 113 -31.14 8.35 -2.22
N GLY A 114 -31.62 8.89 -1.10
CA GLY A 114 -32.69 9.86 -1.07
C GLY A 114 -34.12 9.26 -1.26
N PHE A 115 -34.30 7.96 -1.07
CA PHE A 115 -35.57 7.29 -1.28
C PHE A 115 -36.66 7.79 -0.30
N PHE A 116 -36.65 7.34 0.95
CA PHE A 116 -37.66 7.73 1.97
C PHE A 116 -37.02 8.38 3.18
N LEU A 117 -35.80 8.00 3.48
CA LEU A 117 -35.00 8.51 4.59
C LEU A 117 -33.74 9.20 4.04
N PRO A 118 -33.15 10.10 4.81
CA PRO A 118 -31.95 10.82 4.40
C PRO A 118 -30.68 9.94 4.50
N PHE A 119 -30.69 8.82 3.76
CA PHE A 119 -29.52 7.93 3.65
C PHE A 119 -29.16 7.68 2.19
N ASP A 120 -27.89 7.38 1.97
CA ASP A 120 -27.38 6.84 0.72
C ASP A 120 -26.52 5.60 0.96
N ILE A 121 -26.41 4.79 -0.08
CA ILE A 121 -25.53 3.63 -0.14
C ILE A 121 -24.45 3.94 -1.17
N GLY A 122 -23.19 3.78 -0.78
CA GLY A 122 -22.03 3.90 -1.64
C GLY A 122 -21.41 2.55 -1.93
N LEU A 123 -20.91 2.37 -3.14
CA LEU A 123 -20.07 1.25 -3.54
C LEU A 123 -18.81 1.79 -4.21
N LYS A 124 -17.69 1.12 -4.01
CA LYS A 124 -16.43 1.43 -4.68
C LYS A 124 -15.72 0.16 -5.14
N PHE A 125 -15.00 0.31 -6.24
CA PHE A 125 -14.27 -0.76 -6.85
C PHE A 125 -12.98 -0.24 -7.50
N GLY A 126 -11.85 -0.88 -7.23
CA GLY A 126 -10.57 -0.64 -7.88
C GLY A 126 -9.92 -1.95 -8.27
N TYR A 127 -9.38 -2.04 -9.48
CA TYR A 127 -8.78 -3.27 -9.97
C TYR A 127 -7.66 -3.01 -10.98
N LEU A 128 -6.47 -3.49 -10.67
CA LEU A 128 -5.33 -3.59 -11.58
C LEU A 128 -4.96 -5.08 -11.68
N PRO A 129 -5.27 -5.74 -12.80
CA PRO A 129 -4.96 -7.16 -12.94
C PRO A 129 -3.46 -7.41 -13.00
N PRO A 130 -3.00 -8.57 -12.48
CA PRO A 130 -1.63 -9.01 -12.66
C PRO A 130 -1.26 -9.00 -14.14
N GLY A 131 -0.08 -8.50 -14.46
CA GLY A 131 0.45 -8.55 -15.81
C GLY A 131 0.15 -7.36 -16.72
N VAL A 132 -0.72 -6.40 -16.31
CA VAL A 132 -0.89 -5.14 -17.09
C VAL A 132 0.40 -4.34 -17.18
N LEU A 133 1.26 -4.46 -16.19
CA LEU A 133 2.57 -3.81 -16.13
C LEU A 133 3.72 -4.77 -16.48
N GLN A 134 3.42 -5.94 -17.05
CA GLN A 134 4.46 -6.87 -17.51
C GLN A 134 5.33 -6.22 -18.59
N GLY A 135 6.64 -6.47 -18.51
CA GLY A 135 7.63 -5.85 -19.40
C GLY A 135 8.18 -4.52 -18.89
N GLN A 136 7.67 -4.01 -17.76
CA GLN A 136 8.29 -2.94 -17.00
C GLN A 136 9.31 -3.53 -16.01
N SER A 137 10.12 -2.68 -15.40
CA SER A 137 11.09 -3.09 -14.36
C SER A 137 10.42 -3.55 -13.07
N PHE A 138 9.10 -3.63 -13.02
CA PHE A 138 8.32 -4.07 -11.87
C PHE A 138 6.98 -4.67 -12.33
N THR A 139 6.36 -5.44 -11.42
CA THR A 139 4.98 -5.93 -11.53
C THR A 139 4.15 -5.36 -10.39
N ALA A 140 2.88 -5.10 -10.64
CA ALA A 140 1.94 -4.72 -9.58
C ALA A 140 0.55 -5.25 -9.90
N ASP A 141 -0.16 -5.62 -8.86
CA ASP A 141 -1.58 -5.93 -8.88
C ASP A 141 -2.29 -5.22 -7.73
N TYR A 142 -3.56 -4.92 -7.91
CA TYR A 142 -4.36 -4.21 -6.93
C TYR A 142 -5.83 -4.57 -7.09
N PHE A 143 -6.47 -4.81 -5.96
CA PHE A 143 -7.90 -5.04 -5.85
C PHE A 143 -8.43 -4.34 -4.61
N LEU A 144 -9.44 -3.50 -4.77
CA LEU A 144 -10.17 -2.86 -3.69
C LEU A 144 -11.65 -2.94 -3.99
N ILE A 145 -12.42 -3.48 -3.06
CA ILE A 145 -13.88 -3.43 -3.07
C ILE A 145 -14.36 -2.94 -1.71
N GLY A 146 -15.36 -2.08 -1.72
CA GLY A 146 -15.94 -1.59 -0.49
C GLY A 146 -17.29 -0.95 -0.71
N GLY A 147 -17.96 -0.67 0.39
CA GLY A 147 -19.23 0.04 0.38
C GLY A 147 -19.52 0.65 1.74
N ASP A 148 -20.38 1.65 1.74
CA ASP A 148 -20.85 2.28 2.96
C ASP A 148 -22.35 2.63 2.88
N ILE A 149 -22.95 2.76 4.04
CA ILE A 149 -24.25 3.39 4.23
C ILE A 149 -24.01 4.67 5.00
N ARG A 150 -24.51 5.78 4.47
CA ARG A 150 -24.35 7.09 5.09
C ARG A 150 -25.74 7.67 5.40
N TYR A 151 -25.90 8.28 6.59
CA TYR A 151 -27.12 8.90 7.07
C TYR A 151 -26.86 10.38 7.37
N ALA A 152 -27.69 11.28 6.81
CA ALA A 152 -27.61 12.71 7.08
C ALA A 152 -28.35 13.04 8.38
N LEU A 153 -27.58 13.51 9.37
CA LEU A 153 -28.11 13.99 10.65
C LEU A 153 -28.66 15.40 10.55
N LEU A 154 -27.94 16.27 9.83
CA LEU A 154 -28.33 17.65 9.59
C LEU A 154 -28.21 17.97 8.11
N LYS A 155 -29.16 18.77 7.61
CA LYS A 155 -29.15 19.32 6.25
C LYS A 155 -28.49 20.70 6.24
N ASP A 156 -27.79 20.99 5.15
CA ASP A 156 -27.26 22.33 4.88
C ASP A 156 -28.42 23.32 4.72
N HIS A 157 -28.50 24.30 5.62
CA HIS A 157 -29.52 25.35 5.57
C HIS A 157 -29.00 26.64 6.23
N GLY A 158 -29.02 27.74 5.49
CA GLY A 158 -28.56 29.03 5.98
C GLY A 158 -27.12 28.94 6.52
N PHE A 159 -26.89 29.17 7.79
CA PHE A 159 -25.59 29.04 8.44
C PHE A 159 -25.31 27.63 9.01
N VAL A 160 -26.32 26.77 9.06
CA VAL A 160 -26.18 25.41 9.59
C VAL A 160 -25.48 24.53 8.55
N PRO A 161 -24.35 23.88 8.90
CA PRO A 161 -23.69 22.95 8.00
C PRO A 161 -24.45 21.62 7.90
N ALA A 162 -24.21 20.88 6.83
CA ALA A 162 -24.64 19.49 6.76
C ALA A 162 -23.75 18.61 7.61
N ILE A 163 -24.34 17.62 8.30
CA ILE A 163 -23.61 16.60 9.06
C ILE A 163 -24.15 15.23 8.68
N SER A 164 -23.25 14.28 8.45
CA SER A 164 -23.58 12.87 8.21
C SER A 164 -22.70 11.94 8.99
N VAL A 165 -23.22 10.75 9.24
CA VAL A 165 -22.47 9.61 9.78
C VAL A 165 -22.58 8.45 8.79
N GLY A 166 -21.58 7.59 8.74
CA GLY A 166 -21.56 6.45 7.82
C GLY A 166 -20.86 5.25 8.43
N LEU A 167 -21.35 4.07 8.06
CA LEU A 167 -20.74 2.79 8.38
C LEU A 167 -20.37 2.10 7.07
N GLY A 168 -19.14 1.65 6.94
CA GLY A 168 -18.63 1.02 5.73
C GLY A 168 -17.79 -0.20 5.99
N TYR A 169 -17.62 -0.99 4.95
CA TYR A 169 -16.70 -2.13 4.91
C TYR A 169 -15.84 -2.04 3.65
N ASN A 170 -14.56 -2.35 3.80
CA ASN A 170 -13.58 -2.35 2.74
C ASN A 170 -12.76 -3.65 2.77
N TYR A 171 -12.49 -4.21 1.60
CA TYR A 171 -11.52 -5.27 1.41
C TYR A 171 -10.49 -4.82 0.38
N ILE A 172 -9.21 -4.89 0.74
CA ILE A 172 -8.08 -4.56 -0.13
C ILE A 172 -7.15 -5.77 -0.24
N LYS A 173 -6.61 -5.98 -1.43
CA LYS A 173 -5.57 -6.96 -1.72
C LYS A 173 -4.68 -6.42 -2.82
N GLY A 174 -3.39 -6.70 -2.76
CA GLY A 174 -2.47 -6.29 -3.82
C GLY A 174 -1.10 -6.90 -3.65
N GLY A 175 -0.25 -6.61 -4.61
CA GLY A 175 1.14 -7.01 -4.61
C GLY A 175 1.99 -6.11 -5.48
N ILE A 176 3.28 -6.11 -5.20
CA ILE A 176 4.31 -5.48 -6.01
C ILE A 176 5.50 -6.41 -6.11
N GLY A 177 6.10 -6.52 -7.29
CA GLY A 177 7.29 -7.30 -7.53
C GLY A 177 8.30 -6.54 -8.37
N VAL A 178 9.57 -6.73 -8.05
CA VAL A 178 10.68 -6.15 -8.80
C VAL A 178 11.59 -7.28 -9.23
N PRO A 179 11.39 -7.81 -10.44
CA PRO A 179 12.26 -8.83 -11.01
C PRO A 179 13.61 -8.22 -11.39
N GLY A 180 14.68 -9.00 -11.22
CA GLY A 180 16.02 -8.56 -11.62
C GLY A 180 16.50 -7.33 -10.85
N LEU A 181 16.22 -7.27 -9.55
CA LEU A 181 16.56 -6.17 -8.66
C LEU A 181 18.04 -5.77 -8.73
N LEU A 182 18.91 -6.73 -9.00
CA LEU A 182 20.35 -6.55 -9.05
C LEU A 182 20.92 -7.13 -10.34
N SER A 183 21.87 -6.41 -10.92
CA SER A 183 22.55 -6.84 -12.15
C SER A 183 23.68 -7.81 -11.81
N GLY A 184 23.39 -9.10 -11.78
CA GLY A 184 24.38 -10.18 -11.56
C GLY A 184 24.14 -10.94 -10.24
N PRO A 185 24.91 -12.02 -10.03
CA PRO A 185 24.84 -12.79 -8.80
C PRO A 185 25.37 -11.99 -7.62
N ILE A 186 24.76 -12.20 -6.45
CA ILE A 186 25.20 -11.62 -5.17
C ILE A 186 25.92 -12.69 -4.41
N GLN A 187 27.17 -12.44 -4.04
CA GLN A 187 27.87 -13.32 -3.11
C GLN A 187 27.28 -13.14 -1.70
N ILE A 188 26.77 -14.23 -1.11
CA ILE A 188 26.14 -14.21 0.21
C ILE A 188 27.07 -14.69 1.31
N ALA A 189 27.91 -15.67 1.01
CA ALA A 189 28.88 -16.21 1.98
C ALA A 189 29.99 -16.99 1.29
N ASP A 190 31.10 -17.12 1.99
CA ASP A 190 32.05 -18.18 1.76
C ASP A 190 31.62 -19.40 2.58
N PHE A 191 31.34 -20.51 1.93
CA PHE A 191 30.96 -21.76 2.56
C PHE A 191 32.20 -22.65 2.70
N VAL A 192 32.45 -23.14 3.90
CA VAL A 192 33.51 -24.15 4.14
C VAL A 192 32.83 -25.51 4.28
N ASP A 193 33.12 -26.41 3.34
CA ASP A 193 32.58 -27.78 3.38
C ASP A 193 33.18 -28.52 4.61
N PRO A 194 32.33 -28.96 5.57
CA PRO A 194 32.80 -29.62 6.77
C PRO A 194 33.44 -31.00 6.52
N ARG A 195 33.35 -31.55 5.31
CA ARG A 195 33.87 -32.87 4.94
C ARG A 195 35.34 -32.84 4.56
N ASP A 196 35.77 -31.75 3.91
CA ASP A 196 37.11 -31.65 3.33
C ASP A 196 37.80 -30.31 3.58
N ASN A 197 37.14 -29.36 4.26
CA ASN A 197 37.59 -27.98 4.51
C ASN A 197 37.79 -27.15 3.22
N SER A 198 37.24 -27.57 2.09
CA SER A 198 37.27 -26.76 0.88
C SER A 198 36.40 -25.51 1.04
N LYS A 199 36.84 -24.39 0.43
CA LYS A 199 36.11 -23.14 0.41
C LYS A 199 35.33 -23.05 -0.88
N HIS A 200 34.06 -22.72 -0.76
CA HIS A 200 33.13 -22.54 -1.86
C HIS A 200 32.42 -21.20 -1.75
N THR A 201 32.01 -20.66 -2.86
CA THR A 201 31.25 -19.40 -2.91
C THR A 201 29.79 -19.69 -3.06
N LEU A 202 28.97 -19.14 -2.15
CA LEU A 202 27.52 -19.13 -2.27
C LEU A 202 27.07 -17.81 -2.86
N GLU A 203 26.28 -17.88 -3.94
CA GLU A 203 25.75 -16.71 -4.65
C GLU A 203 24.25 -16.84 -4.87
N LEU A 204 23.55 -15.71 -4.93
CA LEU A 204 22.18 -15.62 -5.38
C LEU A 204 22.15 -15.00 -6.77
N SER A 205 21.56 -15.70 -7.73
CA SER A 205 21.37 -15.17 -9.08
C SER A 205 19.92 -14.79 -9.34
N ASN A 206 19.73 -13.77 -10.18
CA ASN A 206 18.43 -13.24 -10.58
C ASN A 206 17.51 -12.89 -9.39
N PRO A 207 18.01 -12.14 -8.39
CA PRO A 207 17.21 -11.80 -7.24
C PRO A 207 15.98 -10.97 -7.66
N SER A 208 14.83 -11.33 -7.14
CA SER A 208 13.58 -10.57 -7.29
C SER A 208 12.98 -10.31 -5.92
N LEU A 209 12.58 -9.07 -5.70
CA LEU A 209 11.88 -8.68 -4.48
C LEU A 209 10.38 -8.67 -4.76
N GLY A 210 9.60 -9.33 -3.92
CA GLY A 210 8.15 -9.34 -4.01
C GLY A 210 7.49 -9.03 -2.67
N MET A 211 6.35 -8.36 -2.72
CA MET A 211 5.51 -8.08 -1.56
C MET A 211 4.05 -8.25 -1.92
N GLN A 212 3.27 -8.82 -1.02
CA GLN A 212 1.83 -8.99 -1.14
C GLN A 212 1.16 -8.55 0.15
N TRP A 213 -0.09 -8.11 0.06
CA TRP A 213 -0.88 -7.67 1.20
C TRP A 213 -2.37 -7.92 1.00
N SER A 214 -3.09 -8.04 2.13
CA SER A 214 -4.55 -8.01 2.16
C SER A 214 -5.06 -7.47 3.49
N ALA A 215 -6.24 -6.85 3.47
CA ALA A 215 -6.91 -6.42 4.70
C ALA A 215 -8.43 -6.37 4.53
N SER A 216 -9.14 -6.64 5.64
CA SER A 216 -10.59 -6.49 5.79
C SER A 216 -10.86 -5.47 6.88
N VAL A 217 -11.59 -4.40 6.56
CA VAL A 217 -11.72 -3.21 7.41
C VAL A 217 -13.18 -2.78 7.53
N LEU A 218 -13.66 -2.63 8.76
CA LEU A 218 -14.91 -1.95 9.07
C LEU A 218 -14.61 -0.49 9.42
N GLU A 219 -15.39 0.46 8.92
CA GLU A 219 -15.18 1.89 9.13
C GLU A 219 -16.44 2.58 9.62
N LEU A 220 -16.32 3.37 10.67
CA LEU A 220 -17.32 4.33 11.12
C LEU A 220 -16.76 5.73 10.86
N LYS A 221 -17.49 6.57 10.11
CA LYS A 221 -17.09 7.94 9.80
C LYS A 221 -18.14 8.96 10.11
N ALA A 222 -17.72 10.16 10.48
CA ALA A 222 -18.56 11.34 10.63
C ALA A 222 -17.97 12.47 9.77
N GLN A 223 -18.85 13.25 9.15
CA GLN A 223 -18.44 14.31 8.21
C GLN A 223 -19.35 15.52 8.34
N ILE A 224 -18.74 16.68 8.25
CA ILE A 224 -19.40 17.99 8.17
C ILE A 224 -19.03 18.64 6.85
N SER A 225 -19.96 19.32 6.21
CA SER A 225 -19.72 20.11 5.01
C SER A 225 -20.58 21.33 4.94
N LYS A 226 -20.15 22.35 4.18
CA LYS A 226 -20.93 23.56 3.93
C LYS A 226 -20.81 23.98 2.49
N LYS A 227 -21.95 24.00 1.78
CA LYS A 227 -21.98 24.51 0.41
C LYS A 227 -21.89 26.03 0.42
N ILE A 228 -20.92 26.58 -0.32
CA ILE A 228 -20.68 28.02 -0.48
C ILE A 228 -20.55 28.29 -1.98
N LEU A 229 -21.65 28.73 -2.61
CA LEU A 229 -21.71 28.96 -4.04
C LEU A 229 -21.36 27.69 -4.87
N PHE A 230 -20.17 27.69 -5.48
CA PHE A 230 -19.66 26.62 -6.35
C PHE A 230 -18.61 25.75 -5.68
N PHE A 231 -18.35 25.92 -4.37
CA PHE A 231 -17.42 25.07 -3.64
C PHE A 231 -18.01 24.60 -2.32
N THR A 232 -17.58 23.42 -1.87
CA THR A 232 -18.04 22.79 -0.65
C THR A 232 -16.83 22.33 0.15
N PRO A 233 -16.35 23.12 1.15
CA PRO A 233 -15.39 22.61 2.13
C PRO A 233 -16.04 21.51 2.95
N TYR A 234 -15.24 20.52 3.31
CA TYR A 234 -15.67 19.43 4.17
C TYR A 234 -14.54 18.99 5.11
N LEU A 235 -14.93 18.48 6.26
CA LEU A 235 -14.06 17.91 7.27
C LEU A 235 -14.73 16.68 7.86
N GLY A 236 -13.96 15.67 8.19
CA GLY A 236 -14.48 14.47 8.82
C GLY A 236 -13.44 13.75 9.66
N ALA A 237 -13.94 12.81 10.43
CA ALA A 237 -13.14 11.87 11.19
C ALA A 237 -13.70 10.46 10.99
N ALA A 238 -12.84 9.46 11.09
CA ALA A 238 -13.23 8.07 11.01
C ALA A 238 -12.47 7.23 12.02
N VAL A 239 -13.12 6.17 12.46
CA VAL A 239 -12.53 5.08 13.23
C VAL A 239 -12.69 3.82 12.38
N SER A 240 -11.60 3.15 12.10
CA SER A 240 -11.58 1.89 11.38
C SER A 240 -11.17 0.76 12.30
N TYR A 241 -11.73 -0.42 12.08
CA TYR A 241 -11.33 -1.64 12.75
C TYR A 241 -10.89 -2.67 11.70
N SER A 242 -9.63 -3.08 11.77
CA SER A 242 -9.11 -4.15 10.93
C SER A 242 -9.36 -5.50 11.59
N PHE A 243 -10.04 -6.41 10.89
CA PHE A 243 -10.23 -7.80 11.34
C PHE A 243 -8.97 -8.65 11.18
N GLY A 244 -8.02 -8.17 10.44
CA GLY A 244 -6.75 -8.75 10.11
C GLY A 244 -6.21 -8.05 8.87
N ALA A 245 -4.98 -7.62 8.93
CA ALA A 245 -4.23 -7.18 7.78
C ALA A 245 -2.98 -8.03 7.70
N GLU A 246 -2.68 -8.48 6.51
CA GLU A 246 -1.52 -9.31 6.23
C GLU A 246 -0.66 -8.59 5.21
N ALA A 247 0.62 -8.52 5.48
CA ALA A 247 1.60 -8.08 4.50
C ALA A 247 2.83 -8.96 4.60
N GLY A 248 3.41 -9.29 3.48
CA GLY A 248 4.59 -10.10 3.47
C GLY A 248 5.13 -10.29 2.07
N GLY A 249 6.26 -10.89 2.00
CA GLY A 249 6.97 -11.13 0.77
C GLY A 249 8.41 -11.48 1.06
N GLY A 250 9.31 -11.16 0.17
CA GLY A 250 10.72 -11.43 0.37
C GLY A 250 11.52 -11.43 -0.90
N LEU A 251 12.75 -11.86 -0.75
CA LEU A 251 13.70 -12.02 -1.83
C LEU A 251 13.60 -13.44 -2.38
N THR A 252 13.33 -13.58 -3.66
CA THR A 252 13.40 -14.84 -4.39
C THR A 252 14.62 -14.81 -5.29
N ALA A 253 15.47 -15.82 -5.23
CA ALA A 253 16.65 -15.90 -6.07
C ALA A 253 17.05 -17.35 -6.29
N SER A 254 17.82 -17.63 -7.31
CA SER A 254 18.42 -18.97 -7.50
C SER A 254 19.75 -19.05 -6.76
N LEU A 255 19.88 -20.01 -5.84
CA LEU A 255 21.14 -20.27 -5.17
C LEU A 255 22.12 -20.90 -6.15
N LEU A 256 23.34 -20.37 -6.17
CA LEU A 256 24.47 -20.94 -6.89
C LEU A 256 25.58 -21.34 -5.88
N TYR A 257 26.21 -22.43 -6.19
CA TYR A 257 27.37 -22.97 -5.48
C TYR A 257 28.53 -23.00 -6.49
N ASP A 258 29.53 -22.14 -6.26
CA ASP A 258 30.64 -21.89 -7.24
C ASP A 258 30.09 -21.56 -8.65
N GLY A 259 29.07 -20.71 -8.74
CA GLY A 259 28.47 -20.30 -10.01
C GLY A 259 27.55 -21.33 -10.68
N ALA A 260 27.33 -22.51 -10.09
CA ALA A 260 26.48 -23.56 -10.63
C ALA A 260 25.30 -23.90 -9.68
N THR A 261 24.22 -24.44 -10.23
CA THR A 261 23.08 -24.93 -9.42
C THR A 261 23.55 -26.04 -8.47
N PRO A 262 23.34 -25.91 -7.14
CA PRO A 262 23.80 -26.92 -6.20
C PRO A 262 23.07 -28.24 -6.37
N SER A 263 23.80 -29.33 -6.20
CA SER A 263 23.24 -30.69 -6.11
C SER A 263 22.46 -30.86 -4.79
N ALA A 264 21.60 -31.88 -4.72
CA ALA A 264 20.84 -32.20 -3.50
C ALA A 264 21.75 -32.45 -2.28
N SER A 265 22.94 -33.03 -2.49
CA SER A 265 23.91 -33.25 -1.42
C SER A 265 24.57 -31.96 -0.94
N GLN A 266 24.86 -31.00 -1.82
CA GLN A 266 25.38 -29.68 -1.48
C GLN A 266 24.31 -28.85 -0.74
N LEU A 267 23.05 -28.87 -1.19
CA LEU A 267 21.94 -28.23 -0.49
C LEU A 267 21.77 -28.76 0.94
N ALA A 268 21.87 -30.08 1.13
CA ALA A 268 21.77 -30.68 2.47
C ALA A 268 22.90 -30.20 3.40
N LEU A 269 24.14 -30.07 2.90
CA LEU A 269 25.25 -29.54 3.65
C LEU A 269 25.10 -28.07 4.01
N ILE A 270 24.67 -27.25 3.06
CA ILE A 270 24.41 -25.83 3.27
C ILE A 270 23.32 -25.66 4.34
N ASN A 271 22.22 -26.42 4.24
CA ASN A 271 21.13 -26.38 5.23
C ASN A 271 21.62 -26.82 6.63
N GLN A 272 22.50 -27.80 6.70
CA GLN A 272 23.09 -28.24 7.97
C GLN A 272 24.00 -27.16 8.58
N ALA A 273 24.79 -26.47 7.77
CA ALA A 273 25.72 -25.45 8.23
C ALA A 273 25.05 -24.17 8.70
N TYR A 274 23.97 -23.75 8.01
CA TYR A 274 23.26 -22.51 8.31
C TYR A 274 22.02 -22.70 9.21
N GLY A 275 21.81 -23.91 9.74
CA GLY A 275 20.94 -24.19 10.90
C GLY A 275 19.46 -23.90 10.73
N GLY A 276 18.92 -23.93 9.53
CA GLY A 276 17.47 -23.83 9.27
C GLY A 276 16.86 -22.45 9.44
N THR A 277 17.65 -21.41 9.65
CA THR A 277 17.19 -20.02 9.70
C THR A 277 16.87 -19.45 8.31
N VAL A 278 17.42 -20.03 7.27
CA VAL A 278 17.14 -19.70 5.88
C VAL A 278 16.57 -20.96 5.21
N ASN A 279 15.33 -20.92 4.76
CA ASN A 279 14.76 -22.05 4.02
C ASN A 279 15.31 -22.04 2.58
N ILE A 280 16.53 -22.55 2.42
CA ILE A 280 17.25 -22.58 1.14
C ILE A 280 16.64 -23.60 0.16
N THR A 281 15.77 -24.50 0.65
CA THR A 281 15.12 -25.52 -0.20
C THR A 281 14.19 -24.93 -1.25
N ASP A 282 13.60 -23.75 -1.01
CA ASP A 282 12.69 -23.09 -1.96
C ASP A 282 13.32 -21.88 -2.68
N GLN A 283 14.62 -21.65 -2.50
CA GLN A 283 15.35 -20.54 -3.14
C GLN A 283 14.74 -19.17 -2.85
N SER A 284 14.02 -19.02 -1.71
CA SER A 284 13.34 -17.80 -1.33
C SER A 284 13.49 -17.53 0.17
N ILE A 285 13.71 -16.26 0.49
CA ILE A 285 13.56 -15.73 1.84
C ILE A 285 12.18 -15.09 1.88
N THR A 286 11.25 -15.70 2.60
CA THR A 286 9.87 -15.19 2.68
C THR A 286 9.56 -14.80 4.12
N VAL A 287 9.06 -13.59 4.28
CA VAL A 287 8.54 -13.05 5.53
C VAL A 287 7.06 -12.81 5.37
N LEU A 288 6.26 -13.32 6.30
CA LEU A 288 4.84 -13.02 6.43
C LEU A 288 4.62 -12.36 7.78
N LYS A 289 3.99 -11.22 7.78
CA LYS A 289 3.54 -10.51 8.99
C LYS A 289 2.05 -10.27 8.93
N ASN A 290 1.40 -10.61 10.02
CA ASN A 290 0.01 -10.29 10.25
C ASN A 290 -0.03 -9.15 11.27
N SER A 291 -0.78 -8.10 10.99
CA SER A 291 -1.11 -7.15 12.02
C SER A 291 -2.15 -7.78 12.94
N ASP A 292 -2.03 -7.53 14.24
CA ASP A 292 -3.10 -7.81 15.16
C ASP A 292 -4.36 -7.01 14.78
N PRO A 293 -5.57 -7.57 14.97
CA PRO A 293 -6.80 -6.80 14.84
C PRO A 293 -6.72 -5.52 15.68
N GLY A 294 -7.03 -4.38 15.10
CA GLY A 294 -6.84 -3.12 15.80
C GLY A 294 -7.67 -1.98 15.26
N PHE A 295 -7.72 -0.91 16.06
CA PHE A 295 -8.37 0.33 15.70
C PHE A 295 -7.37 1.29 15.06
N ASP A 296 -7.87 1.98 14.05
CA ASP A 296 -7.23 3.06 13.33
C ASP A 296 -8.08 4.32 13.41
N TYR A 297 -7.47 5.48 13.53
CA TYR A 297 -8.15 6.76 13.71
C TYR A 297 -7.62 7.76 12.70
N ARG A 298 -8.52 8.32 11.89
CA ARG A 298 -8.12 9.31 10.90
C ARG A 298 -8.96 10.56 10.91
N ALA A 299 -8.35 11.69 10.58
CA ALA A 299 -9.03 12.90 10.15
C ALA A 299 -8.89 13.05 8.64
N PHE A 300 -9.91 13.57 7.99
CA PHE A 300 -9.87 13.85 6.55
C PHE A 300 -10.66 15.12 6.24
N GLY A 301 -10.32 15.76 5.13
CA GLY A 301 -11.02 16.95 4.70
C GLY A 301 -10.52 17.44 3.36
N GLY A 302 -11.18 18.46 2.84
CA GLY A 302 -10.85 19.01 1.53
C GLY A 302 -11.87 20.01 1.01
N LEU A 303 -11.79 20.20 -0.29
CA LEU A 303 -12.66 21.10 -1.05
C LEU A 303 -13.25 20.36 -2.24
N SER A 304 -14.54 20.58 -2.47
CA SER A 304 -15.22 20.17 -3.70
C SER A 304 -15.59 21.41 -4.50
N PHE A 305 -15.37 21.34 -5.80
CA PHE A 305 -15.81 22.34 -6.75
C PHE A 305 -16.91 21.72 -7.60
N ASP A 306 -18.08 22.37 -7.63
CA ASP A 306 -19.23 21.92 -8.41
C ASP A 306 -19.52 22.87 -9.58
N ILE A 307 -19.59 22.28 -10.77
CA ILE A 307 -19.97 22.96 -12.00
C ILE A 307 -21.10 22.15 -12.63
N PHE A 308 -22.32 22.61 -12.42
CA PHE A 308 -23.56 21.89 -12.79
C PHE A 308 -23.64 20.52 -12.10
N PHE A 309 -23.44 19.44 -12.85
CA PHE A 309 -23.49 18.04 -12.38
C PHE A 309 -22.09 17.40 -12.25
N VAL A 310 -21.04 18.17 -12.52
CA VAL A 310 -19.65 17.70 -12.40
C VAL A 310 -19.03 18.24 -11.13
N TYR A 311 -18.41 17.37 -10.34
CA TYR A 311 -17.74 17.70 -9.08
C TYR A 311 -16.29 17.28 -9.14
N LEU A 312 -15.41 18.15 -8.70
CA LEU A 312 -13.99 17.89 -8.49
C LEU A 312 -13.70 18.03 -7.01
N ASP A 313 -13.43 16.92 -6.33
CA ASP A 313 -13.01 16.91 -4.94
C ASP A 313 -11.50 16.78 -4.83
N ILE A 314 -10.87 17.61 -4.00
CA ILE A 314 -9.47 17.52 -3.63
C ILE A 314 -9.44 17.36 -2.12
N GLY A 315 -8.87 16.27 -1.64
CA GLY A 315 -8.85 15.91 -0.23
C GLY A 315 -7.50 15.49 0.27
N ALA A 316 -7.32 15.69 1.58
CA ALA A 316 -6.20 15.18 2.35
C ALA A 316 -6.73 14.43 3.57
N ALA A 317 -5.92 13.53 4.09
CA ALA A 317 -6.22 12.78 5.29
C ALA A 317 -4.94 12.55 6.11
N TYR A 318 -5.11 12.38 7.39
CA TYR A 318 -4.06 12.03 8.34
C TYR A 318 -4.52 10.88 9.21
N ASP A 319 -3.70 9.86 9.29
CA ASP A 319 -3.88 8.72 10.16
C ASP A 319 -3.05 8.90 11.43
N PHE A 320 -3.72 8.85 12.58
CA PHE A 320 -3.08 9.06 13.87
C PHE A 320 -2.39 7.80 14.42
N ALA A 321 -2.78 6.61 13.96
CA ALA A 321 -2.20 5.35 14.42
C ALA A 321 -0.81 5.14 13.81
N THR A 322 -0.67 5.39 12.51
CA THR A 322 0.58 5.19 11.77
C THR A 322 1.32 6.49 11.45
N SER A 323 0.75 7.65 11.83
CA SER A 323 1.26 8.99 11.46
C SER A 323 1.39 9.18 9.94
N ALA A 324 0.53 8.52 9.18
CA ALA A 324 0.55 8.51 7.73
C ALA A 324 -0.26 9.67 7.13
N LEU A 325 0.16 10.12 5.96
CA LEU A 325 -0.53 11.13 5.17
C LEU A 325 -1.27 10.48 4.01
N GLY A 326 -2.42 11.05 3.65
CA GLY A 326 -3.17 10.68 2.47
C GLY A 326 -3.59 11.90 1.67
N ALA A 327 -3.64 11.74 0.35
CA ALA A 327 -4.18 12.74 -0.55
C ALA A 327 -4.97 12.06 -1.66
N SER A 328 -6.06 12.69 -2.10
CA SER A 328 -6.89 12.15 -3.17
C SER A 328 -7.53 13.24 -4.00
N VAL A 329 -7.82 12.90 -5.24
CA VAL A 329 -8.65 13.67 -6.16
C VAL A 329 -9.76 12.76 -6.65
N ASN A 330 -10.99 13.24 -6.56
CA ASN A 330 -12.17 12.56 -7.08
C ASN A 330 -12.85 13.45 -8.13
N LEU A 331 -13.12 12.88 -9.29
CA LEU A 331 -13.93 13.48 -10.33
C LEU A 331 -15.22 12.68 -10.44
N ARG A 332 -16.37 13.33 -10.23
CA ARG A 332 -17.68 12.64 -10.28
C ARG A 332 -18.73 13.42 -11.02
N ILE A 333 -19.71 12.69 -11.50
CA ILE A 333 -20.97 13.20 -12.01
C ILE A 333 -22.04 12.80 -10.98
N ALA A 334 -22.83 13.75 -10.51
CA ALA A 334 -23.90 13.50 -9.54
C ALA A 334 -25.13 14.39 -9.81
N LEU A 335 -26.32 13.84 -9.52
CA LEU A 335 -27.62 14.48 -9.65
C LEU A 335 -28.29 14.65 -8.28
#